data_7c22030cf59aaf2b422bf839901b2b70
#
_entry.id   7c22030cf59aaf2b422bf839901b2b70
#
_cell.length_a   1.000
_cell.length_b   1.000
_cell.length_c   1.000
_cell.angle_alpha   90.00
_cell.angle_beta   90.00
_cell.angle_gamma   90.00
#
_symmetry.space_group_name_H-M   'P 1'
#
loop_
_entity.id
_entity.type
_entity.pdbx_description
1 polymer ?
#
loop_
_entity_poly.entity_id
_entity_poly.type
_entity_poly.pdbx_seq_one_letter_code
_entity_poly.pdbx_strand_id
1 'polypeptide(L)'
;KLCRDLHLPVIVMHAQGVPQTMQKSPHYDDVVLDVYDFLKNQIADLVDLGIPHGQIIADPGIGFGKALSHNLELLNRLSVFHGLGVPVMLGASRKGFIRAIGQPEDANDRMPGSLAVGLAALAQGVQILRVHDVAATRQAVNLWQAVVYGEHIGT
;
A
#
# COMPACT_ATOMS: atom_id res chain seq x y z
N LYS A 1 -23.08 -2.98 -3.84
CA LYS A 1 -24.07 -3.39 -4.86
C LYS A 1 -23.55 -3.06 -6.27
N LEU A 2 -23.26 -1.78 -6.58
CA LEU A 2 -22.80 -1.35 -7.91
C LEU A 2 -21.56 -2.13 -8.38
N CYS A 3 -20.51 -2.25 -7.56
CA CYS A 3 -19.27 -2.95 -7.92
C CYS A 3 -19.53 -4.43 -8.24
N ARG A 4 -20.39 -5.10 -7.47
CA ARG A 4 -20.79 -6.47 -7.73
C ARG A 4 -21.52 -6.60 -9.07
N ASP A 5 -22.53 -5.75 -9.29
CA ASP A 5 -23.41 -5.81 -10.46
C ASP A 5 -22.65 -5.47 -11.77
N LEU A 6 -21.59 -4.65 -11.69
CA LEU A 6 -20.73 -4.28 -12.80
C LEU A 6 -19.40 -5.07 -12.87
N HIS A 7 -19.20 -6.04 -12.01
CA HIS A 7 -17.96 -6.83 -11.91
C HIS A 7 -16.69 -5.99 -11.79
N LEU A 8 -16.75 -4.87 -11.05
CA LEU A 8 -15.61 -3.97 -10.86
C LEU A 8 -14.69 -4.44 -9.73
N PRO A 9 -13.36 -4.31 -9.87
CA PRO A 9 -12.44 -4.50 -8.75
C PRO A 9 -12.72 -3.51 -7.62
N VAL A 10 -12.55 -3.97 -6.38
CA VAL A 10 -12.75 -3.17 -5.17
C VAL A 10 -11.45 -3.10 -4.37
N ILE A 11 -11.01 -1.89 -4.04
CA ILE A 11 -9.89 -1.68 -3.14
C ILE A 11 -10.42 -1.42 -1.74
N VAL A 12 -10.01 -2.26 -0.79
CA VAL A 12 -10.26 -2.05 0.65
C VAL A 12 -9.03 -1.47 1.28
N MET A 13 -9.18 -0.34 1.95
CA MET A 13 -8.06 0.34 2.60
C MET A 13 -8.34 0.53 4.09
N HIS A 14 -7.32 0.24 4.93
CA HIS A 14 -7.38 0.54 6.35
C HIS A 14 -7.13 2.03 6.62
N ALA A 15 -8.03 2.65 7.38
CA ALA A 15 -7.86 3.99 7.96
C ALA A 15 -8.40 4.02 9.39
N GLN A 16 -7.70 4.63 10.31
CA GLN A 16 -8.18 4.84 11.69
C GLN A 16 -8.58 6.29 11.88
N GLY A 17 -9.78 6.53 12.45
CA GLY A 17 -10.31 7.86 12.72
C GLY A 17 -10.84 8.58 11.48
N VAL A 18 -11.18 9.86 11.65
CA VAL A 18 -11.65 10.72 10.55
C VAL A 18 -10.51 11.62 10.05
N PRO A 19 -10.51 12.04 8.76
CA PRO A 19 -9.40 12.77 8.15
C PRO A 19 -8.88 13.96 8.93
N GLN A 20 -9.75 14.68 9.64
CA GLN A 20 -9.42 15.89 10.40
C GLN A 20 -8.63 15.59 11.70
N THR A 21 -8.77 14.39 12.27
CA THR A 21 -8.20 14.05 13.59
C THR A 21 -7.38 12.77 13.58
N MET A 22 -7.39 12.00 12.50
CA MET A 22 -6.76 10.68 12.40
C MET A 22 -5.25 10.66 12.71
N GLN A 23 -4.56 11.80 12.61
CA GLN A 23 -3.13 11.91 12.92
C GLN A 23 -2.87 12.34 14.38
N LYS A 24 -3.94 12.61 15.17
CA LYS A 24 -3.80 12.99 16.57
C LYS A 24 -3.81 11.73 17.44
N SER A 25 -2.62 11.28 17.83
CA SER A 25 -2.42 10.14 18.74
C SER A 25 -3.04 8.82 18.26
N PRO A 26 -2.72 8.33 17.04
CA PRO A 26 -3.17 7.01 16.63
C PRO A 26 -2.57 5.93 17.55
N HIS A 27 -3.38 5.00 17.99
CA HIS A 27 -2.99 3.92 18.90
C HIS A 27 -3.28 2.56 18.29
N TYR A 28 -2.32 1.63 18.42
CA TYR A 28 -2.40 0.24 18.00
C TYR A 28 -1.71 -0.62 19.05
N ASP A 29 -2.22 -1.80 19.32
CA ASP A 29 -1.53 -2.79 20.15
C ASP A 29 -0.40 -3.45 19.34
N ASP A 30 -0.70 -3.92 18.13
CA ASP A 30 0.24 -4.31 17.07
C ASP A 30 -0.32 -3.80 15.73
N VAL A 31 0.30 -2.78 15.17
CA VAL A 31 -0.23 -2.13 13.97
C VAL A 31 -0.36 -3.08 12.77
N VAL A 32 0.50 -4.09 12.65
CA VAL A 32 0.46 -5.05 11.54
C VAL A 32 -0.70 -6.02 11.72
N LEU A 33 -0.88 -6.55 12.92
CA LEU A 33 -1.98 -7.47 13.23
C LEU A 33 -3.33 -6.76 13.21
N ASP A 34 -3.44 -5.58 13.81
CA ASP A 34 -4.67 -4.79 13.84
C ASP A 34 -5.14 -4.43 12.41
N VAL A 35 -4.20 -4.00 11.55
CA VAL A 35 -4.50 -3.70 10.14
C VAL A 35 -4.83 -4.97 9.34
N TYR A 36 -4.13 -6.07 9.62
CA TYR A 36 -4.40 -7.35 8.97
C TYR A 36 -5.81 -7.85 9.31
N ASP A 37 -6.19 -7.87 10.59
CA ASP A 37 -7.50 -8.34 11.04
C ASP A 37 -8.63 -7.45 10.54
N PHE A 38 -8.43 -6.13 10.50
CA PHE A 38 -9.38 -5.21 9.87
C PHE A 38 -9.60 -5.56 8.40
N LEU A 39 -8.53 -5.69 7.62
CA LEU A 39 -8.63 -6.00 6.18
C LEU A 39 -9.27 -7.38 5.95
N LYS A 40 -8.90 -8.39 6.75
CA LYS A 40 -9.48 -9.74 6.70
C LYS A 40 -10.99 -9.71 6.89
N ASN A 41 -11.48 -8.98 7.90
CA ASN A 41 -12.91 -8.85 8.16
C ASN A 41 -13.63 -8.12 7.03
N GLN A 42 -13.05 -7.01 6.52
CA GLN A 42 -13.64 -6.27 5.40
C GLN A 42 -13.69 -7.11 4.10
N ILE A 43 -12.69 -7.96 3.86
CA ILE A 43 -12.68 -8.88 2.72
C ILE A 43 -13.80 -9.90 2.87
N ALA A 44 -13.97 -10.49 4.07
CA ALA A 44 -15.05 -11.44 4.35
C ALA A 44 -16.41 -10.81 4.12
N ASP A 45 -16.66 -9.60 4.66
CA ASP A 45 -17.92 -8.86 4.48
C ASP A 45 -18.22 -8.61 2.98
N LEU A 46 -17.22 -8.28 2.17
CA LEU A 46 -17.39 -8.06 0.74
C LEU A 46 -17.70 -9.35 -0.02
N VAL A 47 -17.08 -10.46 0.36
CA VAL A 47 -17.38 -11.79 -0.20
C VAL A 47 -18.82 -12.20 0.13
N ASP A 48 -19.27 -12.01 1.36
CA ASP A 48 -20.64 -12.29 1.79
C ASP A 48 -21.67 -11.42 1.05
N LEU A 49 -21.28 -10.19 0.64
CA LEU A 49 -22.10 -9.32 -0.22
C LEU A 49 -22.08 -9.73 -1.70
N GLY A 50 -21.37 -10.81 -2.05
CA GLY A 50 -21.29 -11.39 -3.38
C GLY A 50 -20.26 -10.74 -4.31
N ILE A 51 -19.22 -10.10 -3.77
CA ILE A 51 -18.07 -9.65 -4.55
C ILE A 51 -17.08 -10.84 -4.63
N PRO A 52 -16.69 -11.29 -5.82
CA PRO A 52 -15.71 -12.36 -5.97
C PRO A 52 -14.39 -12.01 -5.30
N HIS A 53 -13.82 -12.95 -4.53
CA HIS A 53 -12.55 -12.76 -3.82
C HIS A 53 -11.42 -12.25 -4.73
N GLY A 54 -11.33 -12.74 -5.98
CA GLY A 54 -10.34 -12.29 -6.97
C GLY A 54 -10.55 -10.87 -7.51
N GLN A 55 -11.63 -10.17 -7.12
CA GLN A 55 -11.88 -8.76 -7.47
C GLN A 55 -11.55 -7.82 -6.31
N ILE A 56 -11.09 -8.32 -5.17
CA ILE A 56 -10.75 -7.52 -4.00
C ILE A 56 -9.24 -7.27 -3.96
N ILE A 57 -8.85 -6.04 -3.64
CA ILE A 57 -7.46 -5.60 -3.48
C ILE A 57 -7.32 -5.00 -2.08
N ALA A 58 -6.29 -5.38 -1.34
CA ALA A 58 -6.03 -4.86 0.00
C ALA A 58 -4.98 -3.73 -0.02
N ASP A 59 -5.27 -2.61 0.66
CA ASP A 59 -4.32 -1.51 0.91
C ASP A 59 -4.16 -1.33 2.43
N PRO A 60 -2.96 -1.50 3.01
CA PRO A 60 -2.73 -1.29 4.45
C PRO A 60 -2.87 0.16 4.90
N GLY A 61 -3.04 1.11 3.99
CA GLY A 61 -3.39 2.50 4.29
C GLY A 61 -2.27 3.28 4.97
N ILE A 62 -1.06 3.25 4.41
CA ILE A 62 0.08 4.05 4.89
C ILE A 62 -0.31 5.54 4.99
N GLY A 63 -0.04 6.17 6.13
CA GLY A 63 -0.33 7.59 6.38
C GLY A 63 -1.79 7.92 6.75
N PHE A 64 -2.67 6.93 6.88
CA PHE A 64 -4.05 7.13 7.30
C PHE A 64 -4.25 6.67 8.76
N GLY A 65 -4.26 7.61 9.71
CA GLY A 65 -4.38 7.33 11.14
C GLY A 65 -3.19 6.53 11.68
N LYS A 66 -1.96 6.88 11.31
CA LYS A 66 -0.75 6.16 11.68
C LYS A 66 0.40 7.11 11.98
N ALA A 67 1.09 6.91 13.12
CA ALA A 67 2.33 7.58 13.45
C ALA A 67 3.47 7.15 12.50
N LEU A 68 4.61 7.83 12.56
CA LEU A 68 5.79 7.47 11.75
C LEU A 68 6.22 6.02 12.01
N SER A 69 6.32 5.62 13.28
CA SER A 69 6.69 4.24 13.67
C SER A 69 5.75 3.20 13.09
N HIS A 70 4.43 3.43 13.17
CA HIS A 70 3.42 2.53 12.62
C HIS A 70 3.55 2.38 11.09
N ASN A 71 3.82 3.48 10.38
CA ASN A 71 4.04 3.42 8.93
C ASN A 71 5.29 2.63 8.56
N LEU A 72 6.38 2.81 9.31
CA LEU A 72 7.63 2.08 9.07
C LEU A 72 7.48 0.59 9.37
N GLU A 73 6.79 0.23 10.43
CA GLU A 73 6.53 -1.16 10.78
C GLU A 73 5.68 -1.88 9.73
N LEU A 74 4.61 -1.24 9.26
CA LEU A 74 3.81 -1.76 8.15
C LEU A 74 4.63 -1.94 6.87
N LEU A 75 5.45 -0.93 6.50
CA LEU A 75 6.31 -0.98 5.32
C LEU A 75 7.37 -2.09 5.43
N ASN A 76 7.90 -2.33 6.62
CA ASN A 76 8.88 -3.39 6.87
C ASN A 76 8.27 -4.80 6.77
N ARG A 77 6.96 -4.95 6.99
CA ARG A 77 6.26 -6.24 7.07
C ARG A 77 5.12 -6.38 6.07
N LEU A 78 5.25 -5.77 4.87
CA LEU A 78 4.21 -5.82 3.81
C LEU A 78 3.89 -7.25 3.36
N SER A 79 4.89 -8.13 3.37
CA SER A 79 4.72 -9.54 2.98
C SER A 79 3.68 -10.30 3.82
N VAL A 80 3.41 -9.87 5.07
CA VAL A 80 2.37 -10.47 5.93
C VAL A 80 0.98 -10.39 5.29
N PHE A 81 0.70 -9.31 4.56
CA PHE A 81 -0.62 -9.08 3.94
C PHE A 81 -0.95 -10.03 2.80
N HIS A 82 0.02 -10.76 2.25
CA HIS A 82 -0.26 -11.83 1.27
C HIS A 82 -1.09 -12.97 1.88
N GLY A 83 -1.04 -13.15 3.21
CA GLY A 83 -1.91 -14.10 3.93
C GLY A 83 -3.40 -13.79 3.80
N LEU A 84 -3.80 -12.60 3.35
CA LEU A 84 -5.20 -12.26 3.04
C LEU A 84 -5.72 -12.95 1.77
N GLY A 85 -4.83 -13.52 0.93
CA GLY A 85 -5.18 -14.21 -0.31
C GLY A 85 -5.68 -13.33 -1.45
N VAL A 86 -5.52 -12.00 -1.34
CA VAL A 86 -5.87 -11.00 -2.36
C VAL A 86 -4.64 -10.19 -2.74
N PRO A 87 -4.62 -9.55 -3.93
CA PRO A 87 -3.53 -8.64 -4.29
C PRO A 87 -3.37 -7.50 -3.26
N VAL A 88 -2.11 -7.16 -2.98
CA VAL A 88 -1.76 -6.05 -2.08
C VAL A 88 -1.38 -4.83 -2.90
N MET A 89 -2.01 -3.68 -2.59
CA MET A 89 -1.69 -2.38 -3.15
C MET A 89 -0.96 -1.52 -2.12
N LEU A 90 0.08 -0.82 -2.55
CA LEU A 90 0.75 0.20 -1.74
C LEU A 90 0.58 1.59 -2.33
N GLY A 91 0.00 2.50 -1.54
CA GLY A 91 -0.08 3.94 -1.83
C GLY A 91 0.81 4.75 -0.89
N ALA A 92 2.13 4.75 -1.09
CA ALA A 92 3.10 5.44 -0.23
C ALA A 92 3.72 6.70 -0.86
N SER A 93 3.47 6.94 -2.16
CA SER A 93 4.09 8.01 -2.95
C SER A 93 3.84 9.41 -2.36
N ARG A 94 4.92 10.18 -2.21
CA ARG A 94 4.98 11.58 -1.72
C ARG A 94 4.41 11.79 -0.31
N LYS A 95 4.20 10.72 0.48
CA LYS A 95 3.61 10.81 1.82
C LYS A 95 4.56 11.41 2.86
N GLY A 96 3.97 11.91 3.96
CA GLY A 96 4.66 12.67 5.00
C GLY A 96 5.81 11.95 5.70
N PHE A 97 5.77 10.62 5.81
CA PHE A 97 6.86 9.84 6.40
C PHE A 97 8.16 9.94 5.58
N ILE A 98 8.08 10.10 4.24
CA ILE A 98 9.25 10.33 3.37
C ILE A 98 9.91 11.65 3.74
N ARG A 99 9.11 12.70 4.03
CA ARG A 99 9.64 13.96 4.53
C ARG A 99 10.32 13.79 5.90
N ALA A 100 9.68 13.05 6.79
CA ALA A 100 10.20 12.88 8.15
C ALA A 100 11.57 12.20 8.20
N ILE A 101 11.89 11.35 7.21
CA ILE A 101 13.14 10.59 7.14
C ILE A 101 14.14 11.23 6.17
N GLY A 102 13.69 11.53 4.94
CA GLY A 102 14.55 12.02 3.85
C GLY A 102 14.73 13.53 3.82
N GLN A 103 13.98 14.26 4.66
CA GLN A 103 14.02 15.73 4.82
C GLN A 103 13.76 16.58 3.55
N PRO A 104 13.11 16.11 2.48
CA PRO A 104 12.71 16.98 1.39
C PRO A 104 11.59 17.93 1.87
N GLU A 105 11.74 19.21 1.64
CA GLU A 105 10.75 20.20 2.07
C GLU A 105 9.49 20.14 1.19
N ASP A 106 9.65 20.12 -0.14
CA ASP A 106 8.54 20.05 -1.08
C ASP A 106 8.06 18.60 -1.32
N ALA A 107 6.77 18.44 -1.55
CA ALA A 107 6.18 17.14 -1.89
C ALA A 107 6.68 16.60 -3.24
N ASN A 108 7.05 17.49 -4.18
CA ASN A 108 7.60 17.10 -5.48
C ASN A 108 9.00 16.51 -5.35
N ASP A 109 9.79 16.98 -4.36
CA ASP A 109 11.14 16.49 -4.09
C ASP A 109 11.16 15.10 -3.41
N ARG A 110 9.97 14.57 -3.07
CA ARG A 110 9.82 13.24 -2.47
C ARG A 110 9.80 12.09 -3.48
N MET A 111 9.99 12.38 -4.77
CA MET A 111 9.99 11.34 -5.79
C MET A 111 11.06 10.26 -5.56
N PRO A 112 12.35 10.59 -5.25
CA PRO A 112 13.36 9.57 -4.97
C PRO A 112 12.97 8.64 -3.82
N GLY A 113 12.44 9.20 -2.72
CA GLY A 113 11.93 8.43 -1.58
C GLY A 113 10.72 7.58 -1.94
N SER A 114 9.84 8.07 -2.82
CA SER A 114 8.69 7.31 -3.33
C SER A 114 9.13 6.10 -4.15
N LEU A 115 10.15 6.25 -4.99
CA LEU A 115 10.75 5.16 -5.76
C LEU A 115 11.41 4.13 -4.84
N ALA A 116 12.21 4.56 -3.88
CA ALA A 116 12.89 3.67 -2.93
C ALA A 116 11.89 2.80 -2.16
N VAL A 117 10.81 3.41 -1.63
CA VAL A 117 9.76 2.68 -0.91
C VAL A 117 8.97 1.75 -1.84
N GLY A 118 8.69 2.18 -3.07
CA GLY A 118 8.03 1.35 -4.08
C GLY A 118 8.83 0.10 -4.42
N LEU A 119 10.13 0.22 -4.66
CA LEU A 119 11.01 -0.91 -4.95
C LEU A 119 11.17 -1.84 -3.73
N ALA A 120 11.27 -1.30 -2.52
CA ALA A 120 11.28 -2.10 -1.29
C ALA A 120 9.98 -2.90 -1.10
N ALA A 121 8.84 -2.34 -1.48
CA ALA A 121 7.55 -3.03 -1.45
C ALA A 121 7.48 -4.16 -2.51
N LEU A 122 7.99 -3.91 -3.72
CA LEU A 122 8.08 -4.96 -4.76
C LEU A 122 8.96 -6.13 -4.31
N ALA A 123 10.06 -5.87 -3.62
CA ALA A 123 10.92 -6.91 -3.06
C ALA A 123 10.18 -7.79 -2.02
N GLN A 124 9.11 -7.28 -1.40
CA GLN A 124 8.23 -8.03 -0.51
C GLN A 124 7.00 -8.63 -1.23
N GLY A 125 6.95 -8.56 -2.56
CA GLY A 125 5.89 -9.18 -3.37
C GLY A 125 4.62 -8.34 -3.57
N VAL A 126 4.62 -7.05 -3.22
CA VAL A 126 3.46 -6.15 -3.50
C VAL A 126 3.21 -6.09 -5.00
N GLN A 127 1.95 -6.25 -5.41
CA GLN A 127 1.58 -6.37 -6.83
C GLN A 127 1.18 -5.04 -7.46
N ILE A 128 0.71 -4.07 -6.67
CA ILE A 128 0.16 -2.81 -7.19
C ILE A 128 0.79 -1.62 -6.45
N LEU A 129 1.37 -0.70 -7.19
CA LEU A 129 1.86 0.58 -6.66
C LEU A 129 0.97 1.72 -7.13
N ARG A 130 0.35 2.46 -6.20
CA ARG A 130 -0.40 3.68 -6.50
C ARG A 130 0.51 4.89 -6.29
N VAL A 131 0.87 5.55 -7.38
CA VAL A 131 1.92 6.57 -7.41
C VAL A 131 1.49 7.85 -8.13
N HIS A 132 2.19 8.96 -7.85
CA HIS A 132 2.04 10.22 -8.57
C HIS A 132 2.91 10.24 -9.85
N ASP A 133 4.13 9.71 -9.77
CA ASP A 133 5.15 9.79 -10.82
C ASP A 133 5.21 8.47 -11.60
N VAL A 134 4.18 8.21 -12.43
CA VAL A 134 4.00 6.90 -13.11
C VAL A 134 5.17 6.56 -14.03
N ALA A 135 5.63 7.51 -14.87
CA ALA A 135 6.71 7.26 -15.82
C ALA A 135 8.04 6.91 -15.11
N ALA A 136 8.42 7.70 -14.09
CA ALA A 136 9.62 7.45 -13.30
C ALA A 136 9.54 6.13 -12.52
N THR A 137 8.37 5.82 -11.96
CA THR A 137 8.14 4.56 -11.26
C THR A 137 8.24 3.37 -12.21
N ARG A 138 7.64 3.45 -13.40
CA ARG A 138 7.72 2.39 -14.42
C ARG A 138 9.17 2.12 -14.82
N GLN A 139 9.95 3.19 -15.09
CA GLN A 139 11.37 3.05 -15.42
C GLN A 139 12.15 2.36 -14.30
N ALA A 140 11.93 2.79 -13.05
CA ALA A 140 12.60 2.21 -11.89
C ALA A 140 12.23 0.72 -11.69
N VAL A 141 10.96 0.37 -11.86
CA VAL A 141 10.48 -1.02 -11.75
C VAL A 141 11.09 -1.90 -12.84
N ASN A 142 11.08 -1.45 -14.10
CA ASN A 142 11.64 -2.22 -15.20
C ASN A 142 13.15 -2.50 -14.98
N LEU A 143 13.90 -1.47 -14.57
CA LEU A 143 15.31 -1.63 -14.27
C LEU A 143 15.56 -2.55 -13.07
N TRP A 144 14.80 -2.38 -12.00
CA TRP A 144 14.88 -3.23 -10.81
C TRP A 144 14.61 -4.70 -11.16
N GLN A 145 13.57 -4.99 -11.94
CA GLN A 145 13.24 -6.34 -12.37
C GLN A 145 14.36 -6.95 -13.21
N ALA A 146 14.91 -6.19 -14.18
CA ALA A 146 16.02 -6.64 -15.01
C ALA A 146 17.27 -6.99 -14.17
N VAL A 147 17.58 -6.16 -13.15
CA VAL A 147 18.72 -6.39 -12.25
C VAL A 147 18.49 -7.60 -11.35
N VAL A 148 17.29 -7.73 -10.78
CA VAL A 148 16.98 -8.80 -9.80
C VAL A 148 16.85 -10.16 -10.47
N TYR A 149 16.22 -10.22 -11.65
CA TYR A 149 15.96 -11.49 -12.34
C TYR A 149 17.00 -11.81 -13.43
N GLY A 150 17.90 -10.87 -13.74
CA GLY A 150 18.90 -11.07 -14.80
C GLY A 150 18.33 -11.12 -16.21
N GLU A 151 17.09 -10.69 -16.40
CA GLU A 151 16.37 -10.78 -17.67
C GLU A 151 15.77 -9.43 -18.07
N HIS A 152 15.88 -9.07 -19.35
CA HIS A 152 15.15 -7.94 -19.90
C HIS A 152 13.73 -8.43 -20.24
N ILE A 153 12.76 -8.05 -19.38
CA ILE A 153 11.34 -8.26 -19.70
C ILE A 153 10.99 -7.21 -20.77
N GLY A 154 11.05 -7.64 -22.04
CA GLY A 154 10.73 -6.80 -23.18
C GLY A 154 9.32 -6.23 -23.06
N THR A 155 9.17 -4.98 -23.43
CA THR A 155 7.88 -4.26 -23.59
C THR A 155 7.09 -4.82 -24.76
#